data_d433e463c4d1cc4382ff65f1ffac8aea
#
_entry.id   d433e463c4d1cc4382ff65f1ffac8aea
#
_cell.length_a   1.000
_cell.length_b   1.000
_cell.length_c   1.000
_cell.angle_alpha   90.00
_cell.angle_beta   90.00
_cell.angle_gamma   90.00
#
_symmetry.space_group_name_H-M   'P 1'
#
loop_
_entity.id
_entity.type
_entity.pdbx_description
1 polymer ?
#
loop_
_entity_poly.entity_id
_entity_poly.type
_entity_poly.pdbx_seq_one_letter_code
_entity_poly.pdbx_strand_id
1 'polypeptide(L)'
;MINVFHPSLGDQELNEIKKVFESNWLGRGSVVKEFEAKFAENLSADPDKFYGINSCTEGLFLAAELFDFQPEDEIIVPTVSFIAAGNTVVNSGAKLVLCDVNKYSLNATPETISKKITSNTKAIILNHYGGHPCDMDGIMDLAKKHNFYVIEDSACAVQS
;
A
#
# COMPACT_ATOMS: atom_id res chain seq x y z
N MET A 1 11.84 27.91 6.60
CA MET A 1 11.74 26.46 6.85
C MET A 1 11.28 25.82 5.53
N ILE A 2 11.92 24.81 5.04
CA ILE A 2 11.48 24.06 3.84
C ILE A 2 10.59 22.92 4.33
N ASN A 3 9.31 22.94 3.96
CA ASN A 3 8.40 21.84 4.29
C ASN A 3 8.61 20.71 3.30
N VAL A 4 8.83 19.50 3.80
CA VAL A 4 8.97 18.28 2.97
C VAL A 4 7.62 17.89 2.35
N PHE A 5 6.53 18.13 3.07
CA PHE A 5 5.17 17.90 2.62
C PHE A 5 4.37 19.18 2.73
N HIS A 6 3.75 19.57 1.65
CA HIS A 6 2.84 20.71 1.62
C HIS A 6 1.68 20.38 0.67
N PRO A 7 0.45 20.21 1.20
CA PRO A 7 -0.71 20.00 0.33
C PRO A 7 -0.99 21.22 -0.50
N SER A 8 -1.34 21.04 -1.76
CA SER A 8 -1.79 22.11 -2.66
C SER A 8 -3.32 22.10 -2.67
N LEU A 9 -3.91 22.80 -1.71
CA LEU A 9 -5.35 22.91 -1.52
C LEU A 9 -5.80 24.35 -1.63
N GLY A 10 -7.01 24.58 -2.15
CA GLY A 10 -7.56 25.91 -2.34
C GLY A 10 -9.09 25.94 -2.41
N ASP A 11 -9.61 26.99 -3.05
CA ASP A 11 -11.05 27.20 -3.17
C ASP A 11 -11.78 26.13 -3.99
N GLN A 12 -11.07 25.47 -4.90
CA GLN A 12 -11.65 24.38 -5.71
C GLN A 12 -12.07 23.21 -4.83
N GLU A 13 -11.17 22.74 -3.96
CA GLU A 13 -11.44 21.64 -3.04
C GLU A 13 -12.52 22.03 -2.02
N LEU A 14 -12.47 23.27 -1.49
CA LEU A 14 -13.47 23.77 -0.57
C LEU A 14 -14.88 23.82 -1.22
N ASN A 15 -14.98 24.21 -2.48
CA ASN A 15 -16.25 24.22 -3.20
C ASN A 15 -16.82 22.82 -3.43
N GLU A 16 -15.98 21.82 -3.68
CA GLU A 16 -16.44 20.42 -3.77
C GLU A 16 -16.93 19.90 -2.43
N ILE A 17 -16.25 20.20 -1.33
CA ILE A 17 -16.69 19.85 0.03
C ILE A 17 -18.05 20.52 0.34
N LYS A 18 -18.23 21.78 -0.05
CA LYS A 18 -19.50 22.50 0.13
C LYS A 18 -20.66 21.77 -0.60
N LYS A 19 -20.46 21.34 -1.84
CA LYS A 19 -21.48 20.58 -2.58
C LYS A 19 -21.85 19.28 -1.87
N VAL A 20 -20.86 18.58 -1.27
CA VAL A 20 -21.12 17.37 -0.47
C VAL A 20 -22.01 17.70 0.74
N PHE A 21 -21.74 18.78 1.46
CA PHE A 21 -22.56 19.21 2.59
C PHE A 21 -24.00 19.59 2.14
N GLU A 22 -24.14 20.26 1.03
CA GLU A 22 -25.45 20.64 0.44
C GLU A 22 -26.26 19.41 0.01
N SER A 23 -25.61 18.31 -0.34
CA SER A 23 -26.27 17.04 -0.67
C SER A 23 -26.88 16.33 0.54
N ASN A 24 -26.52 16.69 1.77
CA ASN A 24 -26.85 16.02 3.02
C ASN A 24 -26.43 14.54 3.10
N TRP A 25 -25.50 14.11 2.24
CA TRP A 25 -24.99 12.73 2.24
C TRP A 25 -23.48 12.74 2.49
N LEU A 26 -23.06 12.34 3.68
CA LEU A 26 -21.64 12.36 4.13
C LEU A 26 -20.99 10.98 4.11
N GLY A 27 -21.75 9.93 3.81
CA GLY A 27 -21.22 8.57 3.70
C GLY A 27 -20.73 8.24 2.28
N ARG A 28 -20.34 6.98 2.08
CA ARG A 28 -19.96 6.48 0.76
C ARG A 28 -21.17 6.60 -0.20
N GLY A 29 -21.03 7.41 -1.26
CA GLY A 29 -22.09 7.75 -2.20
C GLY A 29 -21.57 7.96 -3.61
N SER A 30 -22.29 8.78 -4.39
CA SER A 30 -21.98 9.06 -5.80
C SER A 30 -20.60 9.69 -5.98
N VAL A 31 -20.19 10.60 -5.09
CA VAL A 31 -18.87 11.28 -5.16
C VAL A 31 -17.71 10.30 -4.98
N VAL A 32 -17.84 9.36 -4.05
CA VAL A 32 -16.81 8.30 -3.86
C VAL A 32 -16.76 7.38 -5.09
N LYS A 33 -17.90 6.97 -5.62
CA LYS A 33 -17.96 6.16 -6.85
C LYS A 33 -17.35 6.86 -8.06
N GLU A 34 -17.60 8.15 -8.20
CA GLU A 34 -16.98 8.96 -9.25
C GLU A 34 -15.46 9.04 -9.09
N PHE A 35 -14.98 9.22 -7.85
CA PHE A 35 -13.55 9.19 -7.54
C PHE A 35 -12.93 7.83 -7.91
N GLU A 36 -13.53 6.72 -7.48
CA GLU A 36 -13.07 5.36 -7.77
C GLU A 36 -12.98 5.11 -9.28
N ALA A 37 -14.02 5.52 -10.04
CA ALA A 37 -14.05 5.37 -11.49
C ALA A 37 -12.94 6.18 -12.19
N LYS A 38 -12.79 7.46 -11.82
CA LYS A 38 -11.75 8.34 -12.41
C LYS A 38 -10.34 7.88 -12.04
N PHE A 39 -10.16 7.39 -10.82
CA PHE A 39 -8.87 6.86 -10.38
C PHE A 39 -8.50 5.60 -11.16
N ALA A 40 -9.46 4.69 -11.35
CA ALA A 40 -9.28 3.49 -12.16
C ALA A 40 -8.97 3.83 -13.63
N GLU A 41 -9.70 4.77 -14.23
CA GLU A 41 -9.45 5.25 -15.59
C GLU A 41 -8.04 5.79 -15.75
N ASN A 42 -7.58 6.60 -14.79
CA ASN A 42 -6.22 7.18 -14.80
C ASN A 42 -5.12 6.12 -14.74
N LEU A 43 -5.38 4.99 -14.10
CA LEU A 43 -4.48 3.85 -14.01
C LEU A 43 -4.72 2.80 -15.11
N SER A 44 -5.64 3.03 -16.04
CA SER A 44 -6.05 2.06 -17.08
C SER A 44 -6.45 0.70 -16.49
N ALA A 45 -7.12 0.73 -15.34
CA ALA A 45 -7.51 -0.44 -14.58
C ALA A 45 -9.03 -0.60 -14.48
N ASP A 46 -9.48 -1.77 -14.06
CA ASP A 46 -10.88 -2.13 -13.89
C ASP A 46 -11.48 -1.39 -12.68
N PRO A 47 -12.49 -0.52 -12.84
CA PRO A 47 -13.08 0.24 -11.74
C PRO A 47 -13.71 -0.63 -10.64
N ASP A 48 -14.14 -1.85 -10.95
CA ASP A 48 -14.73 -2.77 -9.97
C ASP A 48 -13.69 -3.32 -8.97
N LYS A 49 -12.39 -3.06 -9.22
CA LYS A 49 -11.29 -3.45 -8.35
C LYS A 49 -10.80 -2.31 -7.43
N PHE A 50 -11.44 -1.16 -7.49
CA PHE A 50 -11.10 -0.01 -6.66
C PHE A 50 -12.11 0.19 -5.54
N TYR A 51 -11.58 0.47 -4.37
CA TYR A 51 -12.39 0.76 -3.20
C TYR A 51 -11.79 1.93 -2.42
N GLY A 52 -12.53 3.02 -2.32
CA GLY A 52 -12.14 4.21 -1.55
C GLY A 52 -12.20 3.93 -0.04
N ILE A 53 -11.09 4.15 0.62
CA ILE A 53 -10.91 4.00 2.07
C ILE A 53 -10.40 5.30 2.67
N ASN A 54 -10.40 5.41 4.00
CA ASN A 54 -10.05 6.65 4.69
C ASN A 54 -8.52 6.90 4.78
N SER A 55 -7.70 5.86 4.65
CA SER A 55 -6.23 5.97 4.73
C SER A 55 -5.53 4.75 4.12
N CYS A 56 -4.30 4.92 3.65
CA CYS A 56 -3.45 3.81 3.22
C CYS A 56 -3.20 2.80 4.37
N THR A 57 -3.06 3.29 5.60
CA THR A 57 -2.93 2.44 6.79
C THR A 57 -4.09 1.45 6.91
N GLU A 58 -5.34 1.93 6.76
CA GLU A 58 -6.53 1.08 6.78
C GLU A 58 -6.49 0.04 5.65
N GLY A 59 -6.02 0.43 4.47
CA GLY A 59 -5.83 -0.48 3.34
C GLY A 59 -4.88 -1.62 3.65
N LEU A 60 -3.77 -1.35 4.34
CA LEU A 60 -2.84 -2.39 4.76
C LEU A 60 -3.46 -3.34 5.79
N PHE A 61 -4.21 -2.82 6.77
CA PHE A 61 -4.92 -3.66 7.75
C PHE A 61 -5.98 -4.53 7.08
N LEU A 62 -6.77 -3.97 6.16
CA LEU A 62 -7.75 -4.72 5.37
C LEU A 62 -7.09 -5.81 4.51
N ALA A 63 -5.92 -5.53 3.93
CA ALA A 63 -5.18 -6.54 3.17
C ALA A 63 -4.79 -7.73 4.05
N ALA A 64 -4.32 -7.49 5.28
CA ALA A 64 -4.00 -8.58 6.21
C ALA A 64 -5.21 -9.44 6.57
N GLU A 65 -6.38 -8.83 6.73
CA GLU A 65 -7.64 -9.55 6.96
C GLU A 65 -8.08 -10.34 5.72
N LEU A 66 -7.98 -9.76 4.51
CA LEU A 66 -8.34 -10.41 3.25
C LEU A 66 -7.46 -11.61 2.93
N PHE A 67 -6.18 -11.55 3.27
CA PHE A 67 -5.24 -12.67 3.10
C PHE A 67 -5.25 -13.67 4.26
N ASP A 68 -6.05 -13.41 5.28
CA ASP A 68 -6.25 -14.29 6.45
C ASP A 68 -4.92 -14.76 7.05
N PHE A 69 -4.07 -13.80 7.45
CA PHE A 69 -2.76 -14.12 8.02
C PHE A 69 -2.89 -14.87 9.34
N GLN A 70 -2.18 -15.98 9.46
CA GLN A 70 -2.20 -16.86 10.63
C GLN A 70 -0.95 -16.66 11.50
N PRO A 71 -0.96 -17.08 12.79
CA PRO A 71 0.18 -16.91 13.70
C PRO A 71 1.48 -17.57 13.25
N GLU A 72 1.40 -18.61 12.42
CA GLU A 72 2.57 -19.30 11.84
C GLU A 72 3.12 -18.62 10.59
N ASP A 73 2.32 -17.77 9.93
CA ASP A 73 2.72 -17.09 8.71
C ASP A 73 3.81 -16.04 8.98
N GLU A 74 4.78 -15.98 8.11
CA GLU A 74 5.85 -14.98 8.12
C GLU A 74 5.58 -13.94 7.05
N ILE A 75 5.51 -12.68 7.46
CA ILE A 75 5.29 -11.54 6.56
C ILE A 75 6.55 -10.69 6.51
N ILE A 76 7.15 -10.61 5.33
CA ILE A 76 8.38 -9.83 5.12
C ILE A 76 8.02 -8.35 4.96
N VAL A 77 8.74 -7.48 5.68
CA VAL A 77 8.57 -6.02 5.61
C VAL A 77 9.96 -5.37 5.55
N PRO A 78 10.21 -4.38 4.70
CA PRO A 78 11.47 -3.65 4.67
C PRO A 78 11.72 -2.90 5.98
N THR A 79 12.98 -2.82 6.41
CA THR A 79 13.38 -2.04 7.60
C THR A 79 13.19 -0.54 7.43
N VAL A 80 13.21 -0.05 6.20
CA VAL A 80 12.87 1.33 5.86
C VAL A 80 11.46 1.33 5.27
N SER A 81 10.47 1.65 6.10
CA SER A 81 9.05 1.64 5.75
C SER A 81 8.27 2.59 6.65
N PHE A 82 7.02 2.86 6.31
CA PHE A 82 6.11 3.48 7.25
C PHE A 82 5.66 2.44 8.30
N ILE A 83 5.53 2.89 9.55
CA ILE A 83 5.23 2.00 10.69
C ILE A 83 3.97 1.15 10.51
N ALA A 84 3.02 1.60 9.68
CA ALA A 84 1.77 0.88 9.41
C ALA A 84 2.02 -0.53 8.85
N ALA A 85 3.01 -0.71 7.98
CA ALA A 85 3.33 -2.02 7.41
C ALA A 85 3.68 -3.05 8.50
N GLY A 86 4.57 -2.67 9.44
CA GLY A 86 4.91 -3.52 10.57
C GLY A 86 3.75 -3.74 11.53
N ASN A 87 3.00 -2.68 11.85
CA ASN A 87 1.84 -2.76 12.73
C ASN A 87 0.74 -3.66 12.17
N THR A 88 0.53 -3.65 10.86
CA THR A 88 -0.41 -4.53 10.17
C THR A 88 -0.09 -6.00 10.46
N VAL A 89 1.17 -6.39 10.33
CA VAL A 89 1.61 -7.76 10.60
C VAL A 89 1.43 -8.12 12.09
N VAL A 90 1.87 -7.26 12.98
CA VAL A 90 1.75 -7.51 14.44
C VAL A 90 0.27 -7.61 14.85
N ASN A 91 -0.59 -6.76 14.31
CA ASN A 91 -2.02 -6.75 14.64
C ASN A 91 -2.76 -7.99 14.11
N SER A 92 -2.33 -8.56 12.98
CA SER A 92 -2.90 -9.81 12.46
C SER A 92 -2.50 -11.04 13.27
N GLY A 93 -1.52 -10.92 14.15
CA GLY A 93 -0.95 -12.03 14.92
C GLY A 93 0.13 -12.83 14.18
N ALA A 94 0.40 -12.52 12.91
CA ALA A 94 1.46 -13.16 12.14
C ALA A 94 2.86 -12.71 12.58
N LYS A 95 3.89 -13.39 12.10
CA LYS A 95 5.29 -13.10 12.44
C LYS A 95 5.85 -12.04 11.50
N LEU A 96 6.28 -10.91 12.07
CA LEU A 96 7.00 -9.87 11.35
C LEU A 96 8.45 -10.30 11.08
N VAL A 97 8.83 -10.37 9.81
CA VAL A 97 10.19 -10.66 9.34
C VAL A 97 10.76 -9.43 8.64
N LEU A 98 11.77 -8.80 9.22
CA LEU A 98 12.38 -7.61 8.63
C LEU A 98 13.43 -8.00 7.59
N CYS A 99 13.35 -7.40 6.38
CA CYS A 99 14.41 -7.47 5.38
C CYS A 99 15.16 -6.15 5.25
N ASP A 100 16.40 -6.24 4.80
CA ASP A 100 17.23 -5.07 4.53
C ASP A 100 16.79 -4.37 3.23
N VAL A 101 17.32 -3.17 3.01
CA VAL A 101 17.05 -2.36 1.82
C VAL A 101 18.34 -2.01 1.09
N ASN A 102 18.22 -1.65 -0.18
CA ASN A 102 19.33 -1.08 -0.92
C ASN A 102 19.70 0.30 -0.35
N LYS A 103 20.95 0.53 -0.05
CA LYS A 103 21.43 1.78 0.59
C LYS A 103 21.25 3.07 -0.21
N TYR A 104 21.00 2.96 -1.51
CA TYR A 104 20.83 4.13 -2.38
C TYR A 104 19.35 4.43 -2.65
N SER A 105 18.56 3.40 -2.99
CA SER A 105 17.14 3.57 -3.28
C SER A 105 16.26 3.51 -2.03
N LEU A 106 16.77 2.94 -0.93
CA LEU A 106 16.04 2.63 0.30
C LEU A 106 14.86 1.65 0.09
N ASN A 107 14.78 1.03 -1.07
CA ASN A 107 13.81 -0.01 -1.41
C ASN A 107 14.34 -1.41 -1.10
N ALA A 108 13.44 -2.33 -0.77
CA ALA A 108 13.75 -3.74 -0.78
C ALA A 108 14.06 -4.21 -2.20
N THR A 109 14.94 -5.20 -2.32
CA THR A 109 15.33 -5.80 -3.60
C THR A 109 15.10 -7.31 -3.59
N PRO A 110 14.99 -7.96 -4.75
CA PRO A 110 14.89 -9.42 -4.81
C PRO A 110 15.97 -10.12 -3.98
N GLU A 111 17.19 -9.57 -3.96
CA GLU A 111 18.31 -10.12 -3.17
C GLU A 111 18.07 -9.99 -1.67
N THR A 112 17.62 -8.84 -1.17
CA THR A 112 17.39 -8.64 0.27
C THR A 112 16.21 -9.45 0.77
N ILE A 113 15.17 -9.59 -0.06
CA ILE A 113 13.96 -10.38 0.20
C ILE A 113 14.31 -11.88 0.24
N SER A 114 15.05 -12.38 -0.77
CA SER A 114 15.36 -13.81 -0.90
C SER A 114 16.09 -14.38 0.31
N LYS A 115 16.88 -13.57 1.02
CA LYS A 115 17.58 -13.95 2.26
C LYS A 115 16.64 -14.20 3.45
N LYS A 116 15.37 -13.80 3.32
CA LYS A 116 14.37 -13.89 4.41
C LYS A 116 13.23 -14.86 4.10
N ILE A 117 13.18 -15.41 2.89
CA ILE A 117 12.15 -16.36 2.50
C ILE A 117 12.37 -17.68 3.22
N THR A 118 11.30 -18.20 3.81
CA THR A 118 11.22 -19.55 4.40
C THR A 118 9.98 -20.28 3.84
N SER A 119 9.76 -21.52 4.29
CA SER A 119 8.54 -22.27 3.99
C SER A 119 7.26 -21.65 4.56
N ASN A 120 7.40 -20.77 5.55
CA ASN A 120 6.29 -20.09 6.23
C ASN A 120 6.02 -18.68 5.66
N THR A 121 6.81 -18.23 4.70
CA THR A 121 6.59 -16.91 4.07
C THR A 121 5.27 -16.91 3.33
N LYS A 122 4.32 -16.12 3.82
CA LYS A 122 2.96 -15.97 3.28
C LYS A 122 2.83 -14.75 2.38
N ALA A 123 3.46 -13.64 2.76
CA ALA A 123 3.39 -12.39 2.00
C ALA A 123 4.63 -11.51 2.23
N ILE A 124 4.75 -10.50 1.37
CA ILE A 124 5.62 -9.35 1.58
C ILE A 124 4.77 -8.07 1.48
N ILE A 125 5.00 -7.12 2.38
CA ILE A 125 4.45 -5.77 2.28
C ILE A 125 5.59 -4.84 1.86
N LEU A 126 5.55 -4.36 0.63
CA LEU A 126 6.54 -3.46 0.06
C LEU A 126 6.09 -2.00 0.18
N ASN A 127 7.04 -1.09 0.31
CA ASN A 127 6.79 0.32 0.06
C ASN A 127 7.70 0.82 -1.08
N HIS A 128 7.17 1.64 -1.95
CA HIS A 128 7.93 2.34 -2.98
C HIS A 128 8.47 3.64 -2.39
N TYR A 129 9.64 3.56 -1.76
CA TYR A 129 10.18 4.65 -0.95
C TYR A 129 10.43 5.91 -1.77
N GLY A 130 9.87 7.04 -1.29
CA GLY A 130 9.99 8.33 -1.96
C GLY A 130 9.37 8.40 -3.36
N GLY A 131 8.47 7.48 -3.71
CA GLY A 131 7.85 7.40 -5.02
C GLY A 131 8.69 6.65 -6.07
N HIS A 132 9.83 6.08 -5.66
CA HIS A 132 10.66 5.28 -6.56
C HIS A 132 10.23 3.81 -6.50
N PRO A 133 9.82 3.19 -7.61
CA PRO A 133 9.33 1.82 -7.59
C PRO A 133 10.44 0.81 -7.24
N CYS A 134 10.05 -0.26 -6.54
CA CYS A 134 10.90 -1.43 -6.37
C CYS A 134 11.12 -2.16 -7.71
N ASP A 135 12.10 -3.06 -7.76
CA ASP A 135 12.26 -4.01 -8.87
C ASP A 135 11.12 -5.05 -8.82
N MET A 136 9.95 -4.66 -9.37
CA MET A 136 8.75 -5.47 -9.30
C MET A 136 8.86 -6.75 -10.12
N ASP A 137 9.55 -6.73 -11.25
CA ASP A 137 9.72 -7.93 -12.06
C ASP A 137 10.46 -9.03 -11.29
N GLY A 138 11.58 -8.69 -10.68
CA GLY A 138 12.36 -9.62 -9.87
C GLY A 138 11.63 -10.07 -8.60
N ILE A 139 10.84 -9.19 -7.97
CA ILE A 139 10.05 -9.51 -6.79
C ILE A 139 8.90 -10.45 -7.14
N MET A 140 8.18 -10.19 -8.23
CA MET A 140 7.09 -11.04 -8.69
C MET A 140 7.56 -12.43 -9.13
N ASP A 141 8.77 -12.52 -9.68
CA ASP A 141 9.39 -13.83 -9.99
C ASP A 141 9.68 -14.63 -8.71
N LEU A 142 10.17 -13.97 -7.64
CA LEU A 142 10.31 -14.60 -6.33
C LEU A 142 8.97 -15.02 -5.76
N ALA A 143 7.96 -14.17 -5.85
CA ALA A 143 6.61 -14.46 -5.36
C ALA A 143 6.01 -15.70 -6.04
N LYS A 144 6.13 -15.79 -7.36
CA LYS A 144 5.69 -16.97 -8.13
C LYS A 144 6.47 -18.23 -7.74
N LYS A 145 7.80 -18.13 -7.65
CA LYS A 145 8.67 -19.25 -7.32
C LYS A 145 8.41 -19.83 -5.93
N HIS A 146 8.12 -18.98 -4.96
CA HIS A 146 7.96 -19.37 -3.56
C HIS A 146 6.52 -19.35 -3.07
N ASN A 147 5.56 -19.00 -3.95
CA ASN A 147 4.12 -18.99 -3.71
C ASN A 147 3.70 -18.10 -2.53
N PHE A 148 4.16 -16.84 -2.51
CA PHE A 148 3.73 -15.84 -1.54
C PHE A 148 3.05 -14.64 -2.20
N TYR A 149 2.27 -13.87 -1.44
CA TYR A 149 1.57 -12.69 -1.90
C TYR A 149 2.46 -11.43 -1.83
N VAL A 150 2.18 -10.48 -2.73
CA VAL A 150 2.82 -9.16 -2.72
C VAL A 150 1.76 -8.11 -2.46
N ILE A 151 1.97 -7.29 -1.42
CA ILE A 151 1.15 -6.14 -1.06
C ILE A 151 2.01 -4.90 -1.25
N GLU A 152 1.56 -3.98 -2.10
CA GLU A 152 2.29 -2.76 -2.43
C GLU A 152 1.71 -1.57 -1.68
N ASP A 153 2.50 -0.97 -0.79
CA ASP A 153 2.25 0.35 -0.22
C ASP A 153 2.75 1.41 -1.20
N SER A 154 1.84 1.91 -2.02
CA SER A 154 2.09 2.95 -3.03
C SER A 154 1.66 4.34 -2.57
N ALA A 155 1.62 4.61 -1.26
CA ALA A 155 1.17 5.89 -0.70
C ALA A 155 1.92 7.10 -1.29
N CYS A 156 3.18 6.95 -1.66
CA CYS A 156 4.01 7.98 -2.30
C CYS A 156 4.26 7.72 -3.80
N ALA A 157 3.68 6.69 -4.40
CA ALA A 157 4.06 6.15 -5.70
C ALA A 157 2.87 5.93 -6.64
N VAL A 158 1.86 6.78 -6.58
CA VAL A 158 0.75 6.77 -7.53
C VAL A 158 1.29 7.17 -8.90
N GLN A 159 1.19 6.30 -9.89
CA GLN A 159 1.71 6.49 -11.27
C GLN A 159 3.25 6.41 -11.41
N SER A 160 3.92 5.71 -10.55
CA SER A 160 5.37 5.47 -10.68
C SER A 160 5.66 4.27 -11.58
#